data_e7a4d83f4635395a86523ce7f861d050
#
_entry.id   e7a4d83f4635395a86523ce7f861d050
#
_cell.length_a   1.000
_cell.length_b   1.000
_cell.length_c   1.000
_cell.angle_alpha   90.00
_cell.angle_beta   90.00
_cell.angle_gamma   90.00
#
_symmetry.space_group_name_H-M   'P 1'
#
loop_
_entity.id
_entity.type
_entity.pdbx_description
1 polymer ?
#
loop_
_entity_poly.entity_id
_entity_poly.type
_entity_poly.pdbx_seq_one_letter_code
_entity_poly.pdbx_strand_id
1 'polypeptide(L)'
;MTRRRVLILSAGMGAGHDGVAAELARRLVEDGAEAEIVDVLQLLPLGLGSLLRRGYQWVITRAPWLYDVIYQVFFIAKRAPSASPLTVLTAACLGRLPGLHRYDEVVSTFHLAAQATGRLRERGRLRTRSTVLVTDFAVHRMWLHPGNDRHLCPNPALTGPITAATGRPAVPCAPVVRPAFTRPDGGAAARARIGARPGDRLVLISAGSWGVGPVARAARVLARSGRYTPVVLCGRNAALRRRLEAAGDGPALGWRDDVPALMAAAYALVDNGAGLTCEEAFAAGLPVISYRPIAGHGRDGVRAMARAGVTVHARRGADLLRALDRLADDGHRARQVARAAALFASPPAETLIGAPPDPPARQQARHAGQARSRAADDARACARIGGDLDSRQLP
;
A
#
# COMPACT_ATOMS: atom_id res chain seq x y z
N MET A 1 -25.77 0.13 -21.61
CA MET A 1 -24.41 -0.38 -21.31
C MET A 1 -24.47 -1.15 -20.00
N THR A 2 -24.06 -2.41 -19.96
CA THR A 2 -23.96 -3.19 -18.72
C THR A 2 -22.90 -2.59 -17.81
N ARG A 3 -23.23 -2.37 -16.54
CA ARG A 3 -22.28 -1.87 -15.56
C ARG A 3 -21.15 -2.87 -15.38
N ARG A 4 -19.91 -2.39 -15.34
CA ARG A 4 -18.72 -3.19 -15.04
C ARG A 4 -18.80 -3.74 -13.62
N ARG A 5 -18.54 -5.03 -13.41
CA ARG A 5 -18.60 -5.72 -12.12
C ARG A 5 -17.22 -6.11 -11.65
N VAL A 6 -16.81 -5.60 -10.50
CA VAL A 6 -15.47 -5.83 -9.92
C VAL A 6 -15.59 -6.55 -8.58
N LEU A 7 -14.88 -7.67 -8.44
CA LEU A 7 -14.73 -8.36 -7.17
C LEU A 7 -13.41 -7.96 -6.51
N ILE A 8 -13.47 -7.43 -5.30
CA ILE A 8 -12.30 -7.06 -4.51
C ILE A 8 -12.08 -8.11 -3.43
N LEU A 9 -10.92 -8.75 -3.44
CA LEU A 9 -10.53 -9.78 -2.49
C LEU A 9 -9.59 -9.18 -1.45
N SER A 10 -10.08 -9.04 -0.22
CA SER A 10 -9.35 -8.53 0.95
C SER A 10 -9.16 -9.61 2.00
N ALA A 11 -8.57 -9.26 3.14
CA ALA A 11 -8.53 -10.09 4.34
C ALA A 11 -8.47 -9.22 5.60
N GLY A 12 -9.29 -9.55 6.57
CA GLY A 12 -9.39 -8.86 7.86
C GLY A 12 -8.17 -9.07 8.77
N MET A 13 -6.96 -8.90 8.22
CA MET A 13 -5.66 -9.02 8.92
C MET A 13 -5.14 -7.66 9.40
N GLY A 14 -6.02 -6.84 9.94
CA GLY A 14 -5.79 -5.46 10.33
C GLY A 14 -6.63 -4.52 9.48
N ALA A 15 -6.71 -3.23 9.86
CA ALA A 15 -7.58 -2.27 9.18
C ALA A 15 -6.99 -1.73 7.85
N GLY A 16 -5.71 -1.98 7.55
CA GLY A 16 -5.06 -1.41 6.37
C GLY A 16 -5.62 -1.97 5.07
N HIS A 17 -5.59 -3.29 4.89
CA HIS A 17 -6.09 -3.95 3.68
C HIS A 17 -7.60 -3.72 3.48
N ASP A 18 -8.38 -3.77 4.58
CA ASP A 18 -9.82 -3.52 4.54
C ASP A 18 -10.12 -2.05 4.20
N GLY A 19 -9.33 -1.12 4.72
CA GLY A 19 -9.44 0.31 4.41
C GLY A 19 -9.19 0.61 2.94
N VAL A 20 -8.14 0.02 2.36
CA VAL A 20 -7.85 0.12 0.92
C VAL A 20 -8.96 -0.51 0.08
N ALA A 21 -9.43 -1.71 0.45
CA ALA A 21 -10.50 -2.40 -0.28
C ALA A 21 -11.81 -1.60 -0.26
N ALA A 22 -12.19 -1.05 0.90
CA ALA A 22 -13.39 -0.24 1.06
C ALA A 22 -13.33 1.07 0.25
N GLU A 23 -12.18 1.76 0.30
CA GLU A 23 -12.01 2.99 -0.46
C GLU A 23 -11.95 2.73 -1.98
N LEU A 24 -11.29 1.65 -2.41
CA LEU A 24 -11.30 1.26 -3.81
C LEU A 24 -12.72 0.94 -4.31
N ALA A 25 -13.50 0.19 -3.52
CA ALA A 25 -14.89 -0.11 -3.86
C ALA A 25 -15.72 1.16 -4.00
N ARG A 26 -15.58 2.11 -3.05
CA ARG A 26 -16.28 3.40 -3.10
C ARG A 26 -15.96 4.15 -4.40
N ARG A 27 -14.67 4.26 -4.76
CA ARG A 27 -14.22 4.95 -5.99
C ARG A 27 -14.72 4.27 -7.26
N LEU A 28 -14.69 2.93 -7.31
CA LEU A 28 -15.22 2.17 -8.43
C LEU A 28 -16.73 2.39 -8.61
N VAL A 29 -17.49 2.47 -7.51
CA VAL A 29 -18.93 2.76 -7.56
C VAL A 29 -19.19 4.19 -8.04
N GLU A 30 -18.39 5.16 -7.61
CA GLU A 30 -18.45 6.55 -8.11
C GLU A 30 -18.11 6.63 -9.61
N ASP A 31 -17.22 5.76 -10.10
CA ASP A 31 -16.88 5.61 -11.53
C ASP A 31 -17.91 4.75 -12.32
N GLY A 32 -19.06 4.46 -11.71
CA GLY A 32 -20.18 3.77 -12.35
C GLY A 32 -20.08 2.25 -12.42
N ALA A 33 -19.10 1.62 -11.74
CA ALA A 33 -19.00 0.17 -11.64
C ALA A 33 -19.84 -0.39 -10.47
N GLU A 34 -20.08 -1.71 -10.49
CA GLU A 34 -20.52 -2.47 -9.32
C GLU A 34 -19.30 -3.09 -8.66
N ALA A 35 -19.08 -2.86 -7.36
CA ALA A 35 -17.97 -3.39 -6.62
C ALA A 35 -18.44 -4.22 -5.42
N GLU A 36 -17.91 -5.42 -5.28
CA GLU A 36 -18.17 -6.30 -4.14
C GLU A 36 -16.86 -6.65 -3.44
N ILE A 37 -16.87 -6.64 -2.10
CA ILE A 37 -15.70 -6.99 -1.28
C ILE A 37 -15.94 -8.33 -0.62
N VAL A 38 -14.98 -9.25 -0.78
CA VAL A 38 -14.97 -10.55 -0.13
C VAL A 38 -13.70 -10.71 0.69
N ASP A 39 -13.85 -11.03 1.98
CA ASP A 39 -12.73 -11.44 2.84
C ASP A 39 -12.39 -12.91 2.57
N VAL A 40 -11.23 -13.17 1.97
CA VAL A 40 -10.79 -14.52 1.59
C VAL A 40 -10.61 -15.45 2.81
N LEU A 41 -10.40 -14.89 4.00
CA LEU A 41 -10.31 -15.69 5.22
C LEU A 41 -11.69 -16.23 5.66
N GLN A 42 -12.77 -15.51 5.34
CA GLN A 42 -14.14 -15.97 5.64
C GLN A 42 -14.58 -17.11 4.72
N LEU A 43 -13.93 -17.27 3.56
CA LEU A 43 -14.19 -18.41 2.67
C LEU A 43 -13.62 -19.74 3.22
N LEU A 44 -12.69 -19.68 4.18
CA LEU A 44 -12.04 -20.85 4.72
C LEU A 44 -12.99 -21.64 5.65
N PRO A 45 -13.02 -22.98 5.51
CA PRO A 45 -13.94 -23.83 6.28
C PRO A 45 -13.60 -23.85 7.78
N LEU A 46 -14.56 -24.30 8.59
CA LEU A 46 -14.39 -24.60 10.01
C LEU A 46 -13.84 -23.45 10.86
N GLY A 47 -14.07 -22.19 10.45
CA GLY A 47 -13.57 -21.04 11.18
C GLY A 47 -12.04 -20.84 11.12
N LEU A 48 -11.36 -21.55 10.22
CA LEU A 48 -9.91 -21.50 10.06
C LEU A 48 -9.41 -20.05 9.82
N GLY A 49 -10.15 -19.25 9.05
CA GLY A 49 -9.80 -17.84 8.84
C GLY A 49 -9.79 -17.02 10.13
N SER A 50 -10.78 -17.23 11.00
CA SER A 50 -10.82 -16.57 12.30
C SER A 50 -9.69 -17.05 13.22
N LEU A 51 -9.33 -18.33 13.16
CA LEU A 51 -8.20 -18.88 13.89
C LEU A 51 -6.87 -18.29 13.43
N LEU A 52 -6.66 -18.22 12.10
CA LEU A 52 -5.48 -17.60 11.50
C LEU A 52 -5.34 -16.12 11.91
N ARG A 53 -6.43 -15.35 11.85
CA ARG A 53 -6.45 -13.95 12.27
C ARG A 53 -6.10 -13.78 13.74
N ARG A 54 -6.72 -14.57 14.63
CA ARG A 54 -6.43 -14.53 16.08
C ARG A 54 -4.99 -14.98 16.38
N GLY A 55 -4.54 -16.05 15.74
CA GLY A 55 -3.17 -16.55 15.87
C GLY A 55 -2.14 -15.53 15.42
N TYR A 56 -2.33 -14.91 14.26
CA TYR A 56 -1.47 -13.85 13.77
C TYR A 56 -1.45 -12.64 14.70
N GLN A 57 -2.63 -12.18 15.16
CA GLN A 57 -2.73 -11.08 16.11
C GLN A 57 -1.99 -11.41 17.43
N TRP A 58 -2.13 -12.63 17.93
CA TRP A 58 -1.43 -13.09 19.13
C TRP A 58 0.09 -13.09 18.92
N VAL A 59 0.56 -13.65 17.80
CA VAL A 59 2.00 -13.71 17.46
C VAL A 59 2.59 -12.32 17.38
N ILE A 60 1.98 -11.39 16.63
CA ILE A 60 2.54 -10.05 16.41
C ILE A 60 2.51 -9.19 17.68
N THR A 61 1.56 -9.46 18.62
CA THR A 61 1.42 -8.71 19.87
C THR A 61 2.22 -9.29 21.03
N ARG A 62 2.34 -10.62 21.12
CA ARG A 62 2.92 -11.32 22.27
C ARG A 62 4.26 -11.97 21.99
N ALA A 63 4.52 -12.38 20.74
CA ALA A 63 5.72 -13.09 20.33
C ALA A 63 6.30 -12.55 19.00
N PRO A 64 6.69 -11.26 18.94
CA PRO A 64 7.17 -10.65 17.69
C PRO A 64 8.43 -11.32 17.10
N TRP A 65 9.23 -12.00 17.91
CA TRP A 65 10.35 -12.81 17.44
C TRP A 65 9.89 -14.03 16.64
N LEU A 66 8.77 -14.68 17.06
CA LEU A 66 8.18 -15.79 16.31
C LEU A 66 7.63 -15.32 14.98
N TYR A 67 7.06 -14.10 14.93
CA TYR A 67 6.66 -13.49 13.66
C TYR A 67 7.84 -13.31 12.70
N ASP A 68 9.00 -12.91 13.21
CA ASP A 68 10.20 -12.76 12.37
C ASP A 68 10.62 -14.11 11.76
N VAL A 69 10.57 -15.20 12.53
CA VAL A 69 10.81 -16.56 12.03
C VAL A 69 9.79 -16.96 10.97
N ILE A 70 8.49 -16.76 11.23
CA ILE A 70 7.42 -17.03 10.27
C ILE A 70 7.65 -16.23 8.98
N TYR A 71 8.02 -14.96 9.09
CA TYR A 71 8.28 -14.12 7.96
C TYR A 71 9.45 -14.63 7.11
N GLN A 72 10.56 -15.01 7.74
CA GLN A 72 11.73 -15.57 7.04
C GLN A 72 11.36 -16.88 6.30
N VAL A 73 10.61 -17.75 6.94
CA VAL A 73 10.25 -19.07 6.39
C VAL A 73 9.23 -18.96 5.25
N PHE A 74 8.18 -18.17 5.42
CA PHE A 74 7.05 -18.15 4.48
C PHE A 74 7.13 -17.03 3.43
N PHE A 75 7.75 -15.89 3.75
CA PHE A 75 7.76 -14.72 2.88
C PHE A 75 9.10 -14.53 2.14
N ILE A 76 10.21 -15.06 2.69
CA ILE A 76 11.54 -14.90 2.10
C ILE A 76 12.10 -16.21 1.54
N ALA A 77 11.84 -17.36 2.19
CA ALA A 77 12.41 -18.66 1.77
C ALA A 77 12.01 -19.04 0.34
N LYS A 78 12.88 -19.83 -0.33
CA LYS A 78 12.79 -20.15 -1.78
C LYS A 78 11.61 -21.06 -2.20
N ARG A 79 10.76 -21.53 -1.29
CA ARG A 79 9.60 -22.38 -1.62
C ARG A 79 8.52 -21.58 -2.35
N ALA A 80 7.85 -22.19 -3.33
CA ALA A 80 6.79 -21.53 -4.09
C ALA A 80 5.56 -21.24 -3.22
N PRO A 81 5.18 -19.97 -3.00
CA PRO A 81 4.03 -19.63 -2.15
C PRO A 81 2.71 -20.20 -2.66
N SER A 82 2.57 -20.34 -3.99
CA SER A 82 1.39 -20.90 -4.67
C SER A 82 1.14 -22.37 -4.33
N ALA A 83 2.15 -23.11 -3.87
CA ALA A 83 2.05 -24.51 -3.45
C ALA A 83 1.76 -24.68 -1.96
N SER A 84 1.70 -23.60 -1.16
CA SER A 84 1.42 -23.73 0.26
C SER A 84 0.00 -24.30 0.49
N PRO A 85 -0.22 -25.17 1.52
CA PRO A 85 -1.53 -25.74 1.80
C PRO A 85 -2.61 -24.66 1.97
N LEU A 86 -2.28 -23.55 2.62
CA LEU A 86 -3.22 -22.43 2.82
C LEU A 86 -3.60 -21.78 1.49
N THR A 87 -2.66 -21.55 0.59
CA THR A 87 -2.96 -21.01 -0.76
C THR A 87 -3.82 -21.99 -1.57
N VAL A 88 -3.51 -23.28 -1.51
CA VAL A 88 -4.29 -24.31 -2.21
C VAL A 88 -5.72 -24.35 -1.70
N LEU A 89 -5.91 -24.33 -0.38
CA LEU A 89 -7.23 -24.33 0.24
C LEU A 89 -8.00 -23.05 -0.09
N THR A 90 -7.35 -21.87 0.04
CA THR A 90 -7.99 -20.59 -0.29
C THR A 90 -8.40 -20.55 -1.76
N ALA A 91 -7.56 -21.02 -2.68
CA ALA A 91 -7.89 -21.11 -4.10
C ALA A 91 -9.07 -22.08 -4.35
N ALA A 92 -9.12 -23.22 -3.65
CA ALA A 92 -10.23 -24.16 -3.78
C ALA A 92 -11.56 -23.57 -3.30
N CYS A 93 -11.55 -22.84 -2.18
CA CYS A 93 -12.74 -22.15 -1.66
C CYS A 93 -13.17 -21.00 -2.55
N LEU A 94 -12.23 -20.14 -3.00
CA LEU A 94 -12.49 -19.04 -3.92
C LEU A 94 -13.06 -19.55 -5.25
N GLY A 95 -12.53 -20.64 -5.81
CA GLY A 95 -13.02 -21.23 -7.07
C GLY A 95 -14.43 -21.82 -6.98
N ARG A 96 -14.99 -21.96 -5.76
CA ARG A 96 -16.38 -22.37 -5.50
C ARG A 96 -17.30 -21.19 -5.20
N LEU A 97 -16.79 -19.96 -5.20
CA LEU A 97 -17.61 -18.77 -4.94
C LEU A 97 -18.69 -18.66 -6.03
N PRO A 98 -19.99 -18.63 -5.63
CA PRO A 98 -21.07 -18.52 -6.59
C PRO A 98 -20.95 -17.24 -7.42
N GLY A 99 -21.11 -17.35 -8.73
CA GLY A 99 -21.09 -16.19 -9.61
C GLY A 99 -19.71 -15.57 -9.87
N LEU A 100 -18.60 -16.22 -9.49
CA LEU A 100 -17.24 -15.72 -9.75
C LEU A 100 -16.99 -15.37 -11.23
N HIS A 101 -17.62 -16.08 -12.15
CA HIS A 101 -17.54 -15.84 -13.60
C HIS A 101 -18.34 -14.61 -14.08
N ARG A 102 -19.14 -13.99 -13.24
CA ARG A 102 -19.98 -12.82 -13.57
C ARG A 102 -19.23 -11.50 -13.40
N TYR A 103 -18.06 -11.51 -12.77
CA TYR A 103 -17.23 -10.33 -12.62
C TYR A 103 -16.36 -10.13 -13.87
N ASP A 104 -16.16 -8.88 -14.24
CA ASP A 104 -15.28 -8.50 -15.34
C ASP A 104 -13.82 -8.48 -14.90
N GLU A 105 -13.59 -8.20 -13.62
CA GLU A 105 -12.25 -8.17 -13.04
C GLU A 105 -12.28 -8.58 -11.55
N VAL A 106 -11.24 -9.30 -11.13
CA VAL A 106 -10.97 -9.64 -9.73
C VAL A 106 -9.73 -8.88 -9.27
N VAL A 107 -9.85 -8.09 -8.21
CA VAL A 107 -8.77 -7.28 -7.66
C VAL A 107 -8.35 -7.83 -6.30
N SER A 108 -7.11 -8.25 -6.16
CA SER A 108 -6.56 -8.75 -4.89
C SER A 108 -5.85 -7.62 -4.14
N THR A 109 -6.36 -7.21 -2.98
CA THR A 109 -5.73 -6.24 -2.07
C THR A 109 -5.01 -6.92 -0.89
N PHE A 110 -4.90 -8.24 -0.94
CA PHE A 110 -4.21 -9.04 0.06
C PHE A 110 -3.38 -10.14 -0.60
N HIS A 111 -2.19 -10.36 -0.09
CA HIS A 111 -1.20 -11.25 -0.71
C HIS A 111 -1.66 -12.72 -0.84
N LEU A 112 -2.43 -13.27 0.14
CA LEU A 112 -2.98 -14.63 0.03
C LEU A 112 -4.03 -14.70 -1.09
N ALA A 113 -4.84 -13.65 -1.27
CA ALA A 113 -5.77 -13.54 -2.39
C ALA A 113 -5.01 -13.52 -3.72
N ALA A 114 -3.92 -12.74 -3.83
CA ALA A 114 -3.08 -12.69 -5.02
C ALA A 114 -2.50 -14.06 -5.39
N GLN A 115 -2.08 -14.87 -4.41
CA GLN A 115 -1.63 -16.24 -4.64
C GLN A 115 -2.77 -17.16 -5.09
N ALA A 116 -3.95 -17.04 -4.47
CA ALA A 116 -5.10 -17.88 -4.79
C ALA A 116 -5.65 -17.58 -6.20
N THR A 117 -5.80 -16.31 -6.57
CA THR A 117 -6.27 -15.90 -7.91
C THR A 117 -5.27 -16.28 -8.98
N GLY A 118 -3.98 -16.02 -8.77
CA GLY A 118 -2.94 -16.42 -9.71
C GLY A 118 -2.92 -17.94 -9.95
N ARG A 119 -3.06 -18.74 -8.89
CA ARG A 119 -3.15 -20.20 -9.00
C ARG A 119 -4.40 -20.66 -9.76
N LEU A 120 -5.56 -20.04 -9.54
CA LEU A 120 -6.78 -20.37 -10.28
C LEU A 120 -6.65 -20.01 -11.77
N ARG A 121 -6.04 -18.87 -12.08
CA ARG A 121 -5.76 -18.42 -13.44
C ARG A 121 -4.82 -19.39 -14.17
N GLU A 122 -3.69 -19.72 -13.56
CA GLU A 122 -2.71 -20.67 -14.12
C GLU A 122 -3.32 -22.02 -14.43
N ARG A 123 -4.32 -22.47 -13.64
CA ARG A 123 -5.05 -23.73 -13.83
C ARG A 123 -6.28 -23.60 -14.75
N GLY A 124 -6.52 -22.46 -15.35
CA GLY A 124 -7.67 -22.19 -16.22
C GLY A 124 -9.04 -22.20 -15.50
N ARG A 125 -9.04 -22.18 -14.15
CA ARG A 125 -10.26 -22.22 -13.33
C ARG A 125 -10.83 -20.82 -13.03
N LEU A 126 -10.07 -19.77 -13.25
CA LEU A 126 -10.51 -18.37 -13.24
C LEU A 126 -10.19 -17.75 -14.59
N ARG A 127 -11.23 -17.46 -15.39
CA ARG A 127 -11.08 -16.81 -16.71
C ARG A 127 -11.15 -15.29 -16.60
N THR A 128 -11.82 -14.79 -15.56
CA THR A 128 -11.93 -13.37 -15.25
C THR A 128 -10.55 -12.74 -15.09
N ARG A 129 -10.37 -11.51 -15.55
CA ARG A 129 -9.13 -10.75 -15.39
C ARG A 129 -8.76 -10.65 -13.91
N SER A 130 -7.48 -10.77 -13.60
CA SER A 130 -6.96 -10.70 -12.23
C SER A 130 -5.90 -9.62 -12.11
N THR A 131 -6.20 -8.61 -11.30
CA THR A 131 -5.29 -7.51 -10.94
C THR A 131 -4.88 -7.65 -9.47
N VAL A 132 -3.61 -7.46 -9.18
CA VAL A 132 -3.09 -7.36 -7.81
C VAL A 132 -2.84 -5.90 -7.49
N LEU A 133 -3.53 -5.33 -6.51
CA LEU A 133 -3.22 -4.03 -5.94
C LEU A 133 -2.34 -4.25 -4.71
N VAL A 134 -1.05 -3.96 -4.84
CA VAL A 134 -0.08 -4.08 -3.74
C VAL A 134 -0.36 -2.98 -2.73
N THR A 135 -0.63 -3.34 -1.48
CA THR A 135 -0.92 -2.40 -0.38
C THR A 135 0.26 -2.20 0.56
N ASP A 136 1.36 -2.90 0.33
CA ASP A 136 2.61 -2.75 1.08
C ASP A 136 3.58 -1.84 0.32
N PHE A 137 4.30 -0.99 1.03
CA PHE A 137 5.32 -0.13 0.42
C PHE A 137 6.57 -0.89 -0.07
N ALA A 138 6.75 -2.13 0.39
CA ALA A 138 7.73 -3.11 -0.11
C ALA A 138 7.01 -4.38 -0.54
N VAL A 139 7.47 -4.96 -1.65
CA VAL A 139 6.89 -6.21 -2.14
C VAL A 139 7.67 -7.42 -1.61
N HIS A 140 6.94 -8.43 -1.16
CA HIS A 140 7.47 -9.76 -0.83
C HIS A 140 6.87 -10.83 -1.74
N ARG A 141 7.43 -12.04 -1.74
CA ARG A 141 7.06 -13.11 -2.69
C ARG A 141 5.58 -13.48 -2.70
N MET A 142 4.88 -13.32 -1.57
CA MET A 142 3.45 -13.64 -1.51
C MET A 142 2.58 -12.69 -2.36
N TRP A 143 3.06 -11.51 -2.75
CA TRP A 143 2.38 -10.65 -3.71
C TRP A 143 2.56 -11.12 -5.17
N LEU A 144 3.58 -11.94 -5.43
CA LEU A 144 4.07 -12.25 -6.77
C LEU A 144 3.54 -13.60 -7.24
N HIS A 145 2.70 -13.59 -8.26
CA HIS A 145 2.25 -14.82 -8.94
C HIS A 145 2.11 -14.56 -10.45
N PRO A 146 2.79 -15.35 -11.32
CA PRO A 146 2.76 -15.13 -12.77
C PRO A 146 1.40 -15.38 -13.41
N GLY A 147 0.49 -16.04 -12.72
CA GLY A 147 -0.88 -16.27 -13.18
C GLY A 147 -1.78 -15.04 -13.15
N ASN A 148 -1.48 -14.01 -12.35
CA ASN A 148 -2.22 -12.75 -12.38
C ASN A 148 -1.87 -11.95 -13.64
N ASP A 149 -2.81 -11.15 -14.15
CA ASP A 149 -2.60 -10.45 -15.42
C ASP A 149 -1.72 -9.20 -15.24
N ARG A 150 -1.83 -8.49 -14.09
CA ARG A 150 -1.04 -7.30 -13.79
C ARG A 150 -0.96 -7.00 -12.29
N HIS A 151 -0.04 -6.09 -11.95
CA HIS A 151 0.12 -5.56 -10.60
C HIS A 151 0.03 -4.04 -10.63
N LEU A 152 -0.72 -3.45 -9.71
CA LEU A 152 -0.78 -2.01 -9.45
C LEU A 152 0.02 -1.71 -8.17
N CYS A 153 0.90 -0.71 -8.23
CA CYS A 153 1.90 -0.46 -7.20
C CYS A 153 1.89 1.01 -6.76
N PRO A 154 1.53 1.33 -5.49
CA PRO A 154 1.67 2.69 -4.97
C PRO A 154 3.12 3.19 -4.91
N ASN A 155 4.08 2.29 -4.85
CA ASN A 155 5.50 2.62 -4.94
C ASN A 155 6.03 2.32 -6.35
N PRO A 156 6.30 3.34 -7.19
CA PRO A 156 6.77 3.14 -8.56
C PRO A 156 8.07 2.32 -8.67
N ALA A 157 8.93 2.35 -7.64
CA ALA A 157 10.17 1.58 -7.62
C ALA A 157 9.96 0.05 -7.62
N LEU A 158 8.74 -0.42 -7.34
CA LEU A 158 8.39 -1.84 -7.35
C LEU A 158 8.09 -2.39 -8.74
N THR A 159 7.78 -1.56 -9.72
CA THR A 159 7.31 -2.00 -11.04
C THR A 159 8.33 -2.89 -11.77
N GLY A 160 9.58 -2.46 -11.86
CA GLY A 160 10.65 -3.26 -12.46
C GLY A 160 10.87 -4.62 -11.78
N PRO A 161 11.10 -4.66 -10.46
CA PRO A 161 11.24 -5.91 -9.71
C PRO A 161 10.05 -6.87 -9.84
N ILE A 162 8.80 -6.36 -9.82
CA ILE A 162 7.60 -7.20 -9.97
C ILE A 162 7.52 -7.76 -11.39
N THR A 163 7.72 -6.93 -12.41
CA THR A 163 7.71 -7.38 -13.80
C THR A 163 8.80 -8.43 -14.05
N ALA A 164 10.01 -8.23 -13.53
CA ALA A 164 11.10 -9.19 -13.64
C ALA A 164 10.77 -10.54 -12.97
N ALA A 165 10.11 -10.50 -11.80
CA ALA A 165 9.77 -11.70 -11.04
C ALA A 165 8.57 -12.48 -11.58
N THR A 166 7.60 -11.80 -12.18
CA THR A 166 6.34 -12.42 -12.61
C THR A 166 6.20 -12.58 -14.14
N GLY A 167 6.99 -11.84 -14.92
CA GLY A 167 6.81 -11.72 -16.36
C GLY A 167 5.51 -10.98 -16.75
N ARG A 168 4.86 -10.31 -15.80
CA ARG A 168 3.59 -9.60 -15.98
C ARG A 168 3.77 -8.10 -15.80
N PRO A 169 2.95 -7.27 -16.45
CA PRO A 169 3.00 -5.82 -16.29
C PRO A 169 2.81 -5.41 -14.82
N ALA A 170 3.66 -4.51 -14.34
CA ALA A 170 3.47 -3.80 -13.10
C ALA A 170 3.38 -2.30 -13.42
N VAL A 171 2.32 -1.65 -12.95
CA VAL A 171 1.97 -0.26 -13.30
C VAL A 171 1.93 0.56 -12.03
N PRO A 172 2.54 1.75 -12.00
CA PRO A 172 2.41 2.64 -10.86
C PRO A 172 0.97 3.17 -10.76
N CYS A 173 0.44 3.24 -9.55
CA CYS A 173 -0.84 3.86 -9.25
C CYS A 173 -0.74 4.78 -8.04
N ALA A 174 -1.65 5.74 -7.91
CA ALA A 174 -1.76 6.55 -6.70
C ALA A 174 -2.14 5.66 -5.50
N PRO A 175 -1.63 5.95 -4.28
CA PRO A 175 -2.10 5.30 -3.06
C PRO A 175 -3.61 5.46 -2.87
N VAL A 176 -4.27 4.38 -2.44
CA VAL A 176 -5.73 4.38 -2.25
C VAL A 176 -6.03 4.79 -0.81
N VAL A 177 -6.26 6.08 -0.60
CA VAL A 177 -6.60 6.67 0.70
C VAL A 177 -7.92 7.42 0.63
N ARG A 178 -8.64 7.50 1.74
CA ARG A 178 -9.91 8.24 1.82
C ARG A 178 -9.73 9.73 1.52
N PRO A 179 -10.66 10.40 0.80
CA PRO A 179 -10.56 11.82 0.46
C PRO A 179 -10.40 12.75 1.67
N ALA A 180 -10.91 12.37 2.83
CA ALA A 180 -10.78 13.13 4.07
C ALA A 180 -9.31 13.38 4.48
N PHE A 181 -8.34 12.61 3.97
CA PHE A 181 -6.92 12.81 4.22
C PHE A 181 -6.24 13.75 3.22
N THR A 182 -6.81 13.94 2.02
CA THR A 182 -6.18 14.83 1.00
C THR A 182 -6.34 16.31 1.31
N ARG A 183 -7.36 16.67 2.06
CA ARG A 183 -7.59 18.03 2.54
C ARG A 183 -8.14 17.96 3.97
N PRO A 184 -7.32 17.53 4.93
CA PRO A 184 -7.80 17.37 6.29
C PRO A 184 -8.09 18.74 6.90
N ASP A 185 -9.26 18.85 7.51
CA ASP A 185 -9.73 20.02 8.24
C ASP A 185 -9.96 19.69 9.73
N GLY A 186 -10.47 20.63 10.50
CA GLY A 186 -10.84 20.43 11.89
C GLY A 186 -9.66 20.29 12.86
N GLY A 187 -8.43 20.60 12.43
CA GLY A 187 -7.23 20.49 13.26
C GLY A 187 -7.31 21.29 14.56
N ALA A 188 -7.85 22.49 14.54
CA ALA A 188 -8.03 23.31 15.75
C ALA A 188 -9.00 22.66 16.76
N ALA A 189 -10.13 22.13 16.28
CA ALA A 189 -11.08 21.40 17.12
C ALA A 189 -10.48 20.07 17.65
N ALA A 190 -9.67 19.38 16.87
CA ALA A 190 -8.96 18.19 17.31
C ALA A 190 -7.96 18.52 18.42
N ARG A 191 -7.19 19.61 18.29
CA ARG A 191 -6.28 20.10 19.34
C ARG A 191 -7.03 20.39 20.65
N ALA A 192 -8.14 21.11 20.59
CA ALA A 192 -8.95 21.42 21.76
C ALA A 192 -9.48 20.16 22.46
N ARG A 193 -9.98 19.18 21.69
CA ARG A 193 -10.51 17.91 22.24
C ARG A 193 -9.47 17.07 22.99
N ILE A 194 -8.20 17.15 22.60
CA ILE A 194 -7.11 16.42 23.27
C ILE A 194 -6.40 17.27 24.34
N GLY A 195 -6.88 18.48 24.61
CA GLY A 195 -6.31 19.38 25.63
C GLY A 195 -4.93 19.93 25.26
N ALA A 196 -4.61 20.04 23.94
CA ALA A 196 -3.34 20.59 23.50
C ALA A 196 -3.28 22.11 23.68
N ARG A 197 -2.15 22.63 24.12
CA ARG A 197 -1.89 24.04 24.29
C ARG A 197 -1.54 24.71 22.96
N PRO A 198 -1.79 26.03 22.82
CA PRO A 198 -1.21 26.81 21.75
C PRO A 198 0.31 26.63 21.69
N GLY A 199 0.86 26.35 20.48
CA GLY A 199 2.30 26.15 20.32
C GLY A 199 2.81 24.73 20.57
N ASP A 200 2.01 23.79 21.12
CA ASP A 200 2.41 22.40 21.29
C ASP A 200 2.72 21.76 19.93
N ARG A 201 3.90 21.14 19.81
CA ARG A 201 4.27 20.32 18.65
C ARG A 201 3.73 18.91 18.85
N LEU A 202 2.50 18.68 18.39
CA LEU A 202 1.84 17.38 18.51
C LEU A 202 2.49 16.36 17.57
N VAL A 203 2.94 15.25 18.10
CA VAL A 203 3.47 14.13 17.32
C VAL A 203 2.52 12.94 17.47
N LEU A 204 1.82 12.60 16.39
CA LEU A 204 1.01 11.39 16.35
C LEU A 204 1.92 10.16 16.37
N ILE A 205 1.55 9.15 17.13
CA ILE A 205 2.25 7.86 17.16
C ILE A 205 1.22 6.78 16.78
N SER A 206 1.41 6.12 15.63
CA SER A 206 0.51 5.05 15.19
C SER A 206 0.95 3.70 15.74
N ALA A 207 0.00 2.99 16.38
CA ALA A 207 0.17 1.60 16.79
C ALA A 207 -0.61 0.62 15.87
N GLY A 208 -1.21 1.13 14.79
CA GLY A 208 -2.11 0.37 13.94
C GLY A 208 -3.41 -0.04 14.66
N SER A 209 -4.27 -0.78 13.95
CA SER A 209 -5.59 -1.17 14.49
C SER A 209 -5.51 -2.10 15.71
N TRP A 210 -4.44 -2.85 15.84
CA TRP A 210 -4.22 -3.81 16.94
C TRP A 210 -3.31 -3.30 18.05
N GLY A 211 -2.82 -2.06 17.96
CA GLY A 211 -2.00 -1.45 18.99
C GLY A 211 -0.65 -2.17 19.17
N VAL A 212 0.11 -2.34 18.08
CA VAL A 212 1.33 -3.14 18.04
C VAL A 212 2.58 -2.26 18.06
N GLY A 213 3.66 -2.82 18.61
CA GLY A 213 4.99 -2.21 18.56
C GLY A 213 5.35 -1.37 19.79
N PRO A 214 6.56 -0.82 19.81
CA PRO A 214 7.12 -0.15 20.99
C PRO A 214 6.66 1.32 21.13
N VAL A 215 5.38 1.61 20.87
CA VAL A 215 4.82 2.98 20.85
C VAL A 215 4.93 3.69 22.20
N ALA A 216 4.82 2.96 23.31
CA ALA A 216 5.03 3.53 24.65
C ALA A 216 6.46 4.07 24.84
N ARG A 217 7.46 3.42 24.20
CA ARG A 217 8.83 3.93 24.23
C ARG A 217 8.99 5.21 23.42
N ALA A 218 8.31 5.29 22.25
CA ALA A 218 8.29 6.51 21.46
C ALA A 218 7.64 7.66 22.23
N ALA A 219 6.47 7.43 22.83
CA ALA A 219 5.77 8.44 23.65
C ALA A 219 6.67 8.97 24.78
N ARG A 220 7.30 8.06 25.54
CA ARG A 220 8.19 8.43 26.63
C ARG A 220 9.40 9.24 26.17
N VAL A 221 10.02 8.89 25.03
CA VAL A 221 11.16 9.64 24.46
C VAL A 221 10.72 11.07 24.13
N LEU A 222 9.54 11.23 23.51
CA LEU A 222 9.01 12.54 23.14
C LEU A 222 8.64 13.38 24.37
N ALA A 223 7.88 12.80 25.31
CA ALA A 223 7.46 13.48 26.51
C ALA A 223 8.66 13.98 27.35
N ARG A 224 9.65 13.11 27.58
CA ARG A 224 10.87 13.47 28.33
C ARG A 224 11.73 14.54 27.66
N SER A 225 11.59 14.74 26.35
CA SER A 225 12.31 15.81 25.65
C SER A 225 11.80 17.20 26.00
N GLY A 226 10.57 17.33 26.50
CA GLY A 226 9.88 18.61 26.75
C GLY A 226 9.59 19.45 25.51
N ARG A 227 9.95 18.96 24.30
CA ARG A 227 9.83 19.71 23.03
C ARG A 227 8.65 19.28 22.17
N TYR A 228 8.13 18.08 22.42
CA TYR A 228 7.09 17.44 21.64
C TYR A 228 6.02 16.85 22.56
N THR A 229 4.77 16.97 22.16
CA THR A 229 3.63 16.36 22.83
C THR A 229 3.20 15.11 22.08
N PRO A 230 3.50 13.90 22.59
CA PRO A 230 3.07 12.66 21.92
C PRO A 230 1.56 12.46 22.07
N VAL A 231 0.93 12.01 20.99
CA VAL A 231 -0.48 11.59 20.95
C VAL A 231 -0.53 10.19 20.35
N VAL A 232 -0.86 9.19 21.17
CA VAL A 232 -0.78 7.79 20.75
C VAL A 232 -2.13 7.27 20.25
N LEU A 233 -2.18 6.82 19.02
CA LEU A 233 -3.32 6.14 18.42
C LEU A 233 -3.21 4.63 18.74
N CYS A 234 -3.92 4.18 19.78
CA CYS A 234 -3.83 2.81 20.29
C CYS A 234 -4.67 1.79 19.50
N GLY A 235 -5.44 2.24 18.50
CA GLY A 235 -6.37 1.39 17.80
C GLY A 235 -7.41 0.77 18.72
N ARG A 236 -7.69 -0.52 18.55
CA ARG A 236 -8.64 -1.27 19.39
C ARG A 236 -8.00 -1.91 20.63
N ASN A 237 -6.74 -1.55 20.96
CA ASN A 237 -6.03 -2.10 22.11
C ASN A 237 -6.28 -1.31 23.38
N ALA A 238 -7.38 -1.61 24.09
CA ALA A 238 -7.75 -0.97 25.34
C ALA A 238 -6.68 -1.17 26.45
N ALA A 239 -5.97 -2.30 26.46
CA ALA A 239 -4.93 -2.56 27.44
C ALA A 239 -3.70 -1.65 27.23
N LEU A 240 -3.30 -1.44 25.96
CA LEU A 240 -2.26 -0.48 25.61
C LEU A 240 -2.67 0.93 26.03
N ARG A 241 -3.90 1.35 25.72
CA ARG A 241 -4.44 2.64 26.08
C ARG A 241 -4.34 2.90 27.59
N ARG A 242 -4.90 2.02 28.42
CA ARG A 242 -4.85 2.13 29.90
C ARG A 242 -3.41 2.23 30.42
N ARG A 243 -2.49 1.43 29.86
CA ARG A 243 -1.07 1.47 30.25
C ARG A 243 -0.41 2.80 29.92
N LEU A 244 -0.75 3.43 28.80
CA LEU A 244 -0.21 4.73 28.40
C LEU A 244 -0.82 5.86 29.21
N GLU A 245 -2.12 5.79 29.50
CA GLU A 245 -2.83 6.73 30.39
C GLU A 245 -2.19 6.71 31.80
N ALA A 246 -1.94 5.52 32.33
CA ALA A 246 -1.27 5.38 33.63
C ALA A 246 0.19 5.86 33.62
N ALA A 247 0.88 5.82 32.50
CA ALA A 247 2.25 6.32 32.36
C ALA A 247 2.33 7.86 32.29
N GLY A 248 1.25 8.53 31.89
CA GLY A 248 1.19 10.00 31.80
C GLY A 248 2.11 10.64 30.75
N ASP A 249 2.60 9.85 29.80
CA ASP A 249 3.53 10.34 28.76
C ASP A 249 2.82 11.18 27.66
N GLY A 250 1.49 11.39 27.73
CA GLY A 250 0.67 12.16 26.80
C GLY A 250 -0.67 11.49 26.48
N PRO A 251 -1.56 12.12 25.69
CA PRO A 251 -2.85 11.57 25.31
C PRO A 251 -2.74 10.21 24.64
N ALA A 252 -3.52 9.22 25.12
CA ALA A 252 -3.66 7.89 24.54
C ALA A 252 -5.09 7.70 24.03
N LEU A 253 -5.26 7.60 22.71
CA LEU A 253 -6.55 7.56 22.05
C LEU A 253 -6.85 6.13 21.58
N GLY A 254 -8.07 5.66 21.80
CA GLY A 254 -8.57 4.40 21.26
C GLY A 254 -8.81 4.51 19.74
N TRP A 255 -9.68 3.63 19.21
CA TRP A 255 -10.14 3.73 17.83
C TRP A 255 -10.86 5.05 17.58
N ARG A 256 -10.51 5.73 16.48
CA ARG A 256 -10.99 7.07 16.14
C ARG A 256 -11.36 7.16 14.67
N ASP A 257 -12.42 7.92 14.38
CA ASP A 257 -12.85 8.23 13.02
C ASP A 257 -12.34 9.61 12.55
N ASP A 258 -11.94 10.48 13.50
CA ASP A 258 -11.41 11.82 13.25
C ASP A 258 -9.88 11.88 13.09
N VAL A 259 -9.27 10.76 12.67
CA VAL A 259 -7.83 10.70 12.37
C VAL A 259 -7.38 11.76 11.35
N PRO A 260 -8.16 12.10 10.29
CA PRO A 260 -7.81 13.21 9.41
C PRO A 260 -7.62 14.54 10.15
N ALA A 261 -8.53 14.90 11.05
CA ALA A 261 -8.43 16.12 11.85
C ALA A 261 -7.24 16.08 12.82
N LEU A 262 -6.92 14.93 13.39
CA LEU A 262 -5.71 14.75 14.20
C LEU A 262 -4.44 14.90 13.36
N MET A 263 -4.42 14.43 12.10
CA MET A 263 -3.29 14.64 11.20
C MET A 263 -3.14 16.12 10.81
N ALA A 264 -4.26 16.84 10.58
CA ALA A 264 -4.24 18.30 10.35
C ALA A 264 -3.69 19.09 11.55
N ALA A 265 -3.89 18.57 12.78
CA ALA A 265 -3.40 19.17 14.01
C ALA A 265 -1.92 18.88 14.30
N ALA A 266 -1.34 17.86 13.65
CA ALA A 266 -0.08 17.26 14.02
C ALA A 266 1.12 17.95 13.36
N TYR A 267 2.26 17.92 14.04
CA TYR A 267 3.56 18.33 13.54
C TYR A 267 4.21 17.23 12.67
N ALA A 268 4.08 15.98 13.08
CA ALA A 268 4.59 14.80 12.37
C ALA A 268 3.86 13.53 12.81
N LEU A 269 3.95 12.47 11.99
CA LEU A 269 3.56 11.11 12.34
C LEU A 269 4.81 10.28 12.66
N VAL A 270 4.79 9.56 13.77
CA VAL A 270 5.73 8.47 14.08
C VAL A 270 5.02 7.14 13.83
N ASP A 271 5.57 6.34 12.92
CA ASP A 271 5.00 5.06 12.51
C ASP A 271 6.00 3.91 12.70
N ASN A 272 5.48 2.67 12.81
CA ASN A 272 6.27 1.46 12.93
C ASN A 272 5.85 0.33 11.98
N GLY A 273 4.81 0.54 11.16
CA GLY A 273 4.20 -0.49 10.32
C GLY A 273 4.44 -0.31 8.83
N ALA A 274 4.74 0.91 8.37
CA ALA A 274 4.83 1.27 6.95
C ALA A 274 3.57 0.91 6.13
N GLY A 275 2.39 0.99 6.76
CA GLY A 275 1.11 0.65 6.16
C GLY A 275 0.26 1.87 5.79
N LEU A 276 -1.06 1.66 5.64
CA LEU A 276 -2.03 2.65 5.19
C LEU A 276 -1.95 3.99 5.95
N THR A 277 -1.68 3.98 7.27
CA THR A 277 -1.56 5.22 8.06
C THR A 277 -0.42 6.12 7.56
N CYS A 278 0.66 5.55 6.99
CA CYS A 278 1.70 6.35 6.36
C CYS A 278 1.20 6.98 5.07
N GLU A 279 0.47 6.24 4.22
CA GLU A 279 -0.11 6.76 2.98
C GLU A 279 -1.15 7.85 3.27
N GLU A 280 -1.97 7.68 4.32
CA GLU A 280 -2.89 8.70 4.83
C GLU A 280 -2.15 9.98 5.27
N ALA A 281 -1.03 9.84 5.99
CA ALA A 281 -0.18 10.97 6.37
C ALA A 281 0.47 11.65 5.16
N PHE A 282 0.91 10.87 4.15
CA PHE A 282 1.44 11.41 2.90
C PHE A 282 0.39 12.27 2.16
N ALA A 283 -0.86 11.76 2.07
CA ALA A 283 -1.97 12.50 1.49
C ALA A 283 -2.29 13.79 2.24
N ALA A 284 -2.14 13.76 3.57
CA ALA A 284 -2.34 14.91 4.45
C ALA A 284 -1.19 15.93 4.43
N GLY A 285 -0.12 15.68 3.68
CA GLY A 285 1.09 16.51 3.72
C GLY A 285 1.82 16.47 5.06
N LEU A 286 1.58 15.44 5.88
CA LEU A 286 2.18 15.27 7.19
C LEU A 286 3.48 14.48 7.09
N PRO A 287 4.64 15.03 7.54
CA PRO A 287 5.90 14.28 7.54
C PRO A 287 5.84 13.02 8.40
N VAL A 288 6.43 11.93 7.90
CA VAL A 288 6.48 10.64 8.57
C VAL A 288 7.90 10.31 9.03
N ILE A 289 8.02 9.87 10.27
CA ILE A 289 9.26 9.30 10.82
C ILE A 289 8.98 7.86 11.23
N SER A 290 9.71 6.92 10.65
CA SER A 290 9.60 5.51 11.01
C SER A 290 10.52 5.22 12.19
N TYR A 291 9.95 4.68 13.28
CA TYR A 291 10.70 4.41 14.51
C TYR A 291 10.48 2.98 14.99
N ARG A 292 11.58 2.21 15.08
CA ARG A 292 11.57 0.82 15.57
C ARG A 292 10.48 -0.03 14.90
N PRO A 293 10.58 -0.27 13.60
CA PRO A 293 9.55 -0.96 12.85
C PRO A 293 9.29 -2.36 13.40
N ILE A 294 8.04 -2.80 13.26
CA ILE A 294 7.66 -4.19 13.52
C ILE A 294 8.47 -5.12 12.62
N ALA A 295 8.69 -6.34 13.09
CA ALA A 295 9.44 -7.36 12.35
C ALA A 295 8.80 -7.65 10.97
N GLY A 296 9.54 -8.26 10.06
CA GLY A 296 9.02 -8.70 8.77
C GLY A 296 8.69 -7.53 7.84
N HIS A 297 7.47 -7.53 7.32
CA HIS A 297 6.99 -6.56 6.32
C HIS A 297 7.14 -5.09 6.75
N GLY A 298 6.94 -4.77 8.04
CA GLY A 298 7.11 -3.41 8.53
C GLY A 298 8.55 -2.91 8.39
N ARG A 299 9.54 -3.79 8.66
CA ARG A 299 10.97 -3.48 8.50
C ARG A 299 11.33 -3.23 7.03
N ASP A 300 10.82 -4.07 6.15
CA ASP A 300 11.10 -3.95 4.71
C ASP A 300 10.39 -2.76 4.09
N GLY A 301 9.14 -2.49 4.50
CA GLY A 301 8.39 -1.30 4.13
C GLY A 301 9.10 -0.01 4.55
N VAL A 302 9.54 0.07 5.82
CA VAL A 302 10.30 1.23 6.34
C VAL A 302 11.59 1.46 5.56
N ARG A 303 12.33 0.40 5.20
CA ARG A 303 13.55 0.52 4.38
C ARG A 303 13.23 1.05 2.98
N ALA A 304 12.15 0.58 2.38
CA ALA A 304 11.71 1.05 1.07
C ALA A 304 11.25 2.52 1.11
N MET A 305 10.46 2.91 2.12
CA MET A 305 10.04 4.29 2.33
C MET A 305 11.23 5.24 2.58
N ALA A 306 12.22 4.79 3.34
CA ALA A 306 13.43 5.58 3.58
C ALA A 306 14.26 5.77 2.30
N ARG A 307 14.39 4.72 1.46
CA ARG A 307 15.04 4.83 0.15
C ARG A 307 14.29 5.78 -0.80
N ALA A 308 12.97 5.78 -0.77
CA ALA A 308 12.14 6.72 -1.51
C ALA A 308 12.20 8.15 -0.94
N GLY A 309 12.76 8.33 0.25
CA GLY A 309 12.88 9.63 0.92
C GLY A 309 11.54 10.19 1.44
N VAL A 310 10.52 9.34 1.59
CA VAL A 310 9.22 9.72 2.14
C VAL A 310 9.13 9.55 3.67
N THR A 311 10.13 8.91 4.28
CA THR A 311 10.30 8.81 5.73
C THR A 311 11.77 8.93 6.14
N VAL A 312 12.00 9.26 7.41
CA VAL A 312 13.31 9.11 8.07
C VAL A 312 13.26 7.91 9.00
N HIS A 313 14.15 6.93 8.82
CA HIS A 313 14.23 5.75 9.69
C HIS A 313 15.07 6.05 10.94
N ALA A 314 14.43 6.29 12.06
CA ALA A 314 15.04 6.47 13.38
C ALA A 314 15.16 5.13 14.12
N ARG A 315 16.37 4.75 14.55
CA ARG A 315 16.63 3.48 15.26
C ARG A 315 16.65 3.65 16.78
N ARG A 316 17.16 4.79 17.26
CA ARG A 316 17.30 5.13 18.68
C ARG A 316 16.46 6.35 19.01
N GLY A 317 16.17 6.58 20.30
CA GLY A 317 15.42 7.77 20.75
C GLY A 317 16.07 9.09 20.32
N ALA A 318 17.40 9.17 20.39
CA ALA A 318 18.12 10.35 19.93
C ALA A 318 17.96 10.59 18.41
N ASP A 319 17.87 9.50 17.61
CA ASP A 319 17.65 9.62 16.16
C ASP A 319 16.22 10.15 15.88
N LEU A 320 15.22 9.69 16.67
CA LEU A 320 13.85 10.16 16.58
C LEU A 320 13.77 11.67 16.86
N LEU A 321 14.40 12.13 17.95
CA LEU A 321 14.41 13.54 18.29
C LEU A 321 15.13 14.37 17.21
N ARG A 322 16.31 13.94 16.76
CA ARG A 322 17.02 14.61 15.66
C ARG A 322 16.21 14.67 14.37
N ALA A 323 15.48 13.59 14.03
CA ALA A 323 14.64 13.59 12.85
C ALA A 323 13.48 14.59 12.96
N LEU A 324 12.86 14.70 14.13
CA LEU A 324 11.82 15.69 14.40
C LEU A 324 12.38 17.12 14.41
N ASP A 325 13.57 17.33 15.02
CA ASP A 325 14.21 18.65 15.05
C ASP A 325 14.53 19.16 13.64
N ARG A 326 14.95 18.26 12.72
CA ARG A 326 15.21 18.63 11.32
C ARG A 326 13.96 19.07 10.57
N LEU A 327 12.76 18.70 11.01
CA LEU A 327 11.51 19.17 10.41
C LEU A 327 11.19 20.63 10.75
N ALA A 328 11.96 21.27 11.67
CA ALA A 328 11.90 22.70 11.89
C ALA A 328 12.57 23.51 10.75
N ASP A 329 13.45 22.87 9.97
CA ASP A 329 13.94 23.42 8.71
C ASP A 329 12.87 23.22 7.63
N ASP A 330 12.27 24.32 7.18
CA ASP A 330 11.20 24.33 6.19
C ASP A 330 11.61 23.65 4.88
N GLY A 331 12.86 23.83 4.45
CA GLY A 331 13.37 23.19 3.26
C GLY A 331 13.45 21.65 3.39
N HIS A 332 13.84 21.14 4.57
CA HIS A 332 13.87 19.70 4.83
C HIS A 332 12.46 19.11 4.88
N ARG A 333 11.56 19.78 5.60
CA ARG A 333 10.13 19.41 5.67
C ARG A 333 9.48 19.40 4.29
N ALA A 334 9.64 20.48 3.53
CA ALA A 334 9.05 20.62 2.20
C ALA A 334 9.54 19.52 1.24
N ARG A 335 10.83 19.18 1.26
CA ARG A 335 11.38 18.10 0.42
C ARG A 335 10.77 16.74 0.74
N GLN A 336 10.58 16.41 2.03
CA GLN A 336 9.99 15.13 2.40
C GLN A 336 8.51 15.07 1.98
N VAL A 337 7.74 16.14 2.24
CA VAL A 337 6.33 16.25 1.85
C VAL A 337 6.17 16.19 0.33
N ALA A 338 7.00 16.89 -0.43
CA ALA A 338 6.95 16.87 -1.90
C ALA A 338 7.22 15.46 -2.48
N ARG A 339 8.17 14.71 -1.91
CA ARG A 339 8.43 13.32 -2.32
C ARG A 339 7.25 12.41 -2.02
N ALA A 340 6.59 12.60 -0.88
CA ALA A 340 5.39 11.84 -0.53
C ALA A 340 4.22 12.20 -1.45
N ALA A 341 4.01 13.48 -1.74
CA ALA A 341 2.99 13.96 -2.66
C ALA A 341 3.18 13.44 -4.09
N ALA A 342 4.43 13.26 -4.52
CA ALA A 342 4.74 12.71 -5.85
C ALA A 342 4.20 11.29 -6.07
N LEU A 343 3.95 10.50 -5.01
CA LEU A 343 3.32 9.19 -5.13
C LEU A 343 1.87 9.30 -5.66
N PHE A 344 1.20 10.39 -5.37
CA PHE A 344 -0.18 10.66 -5.79
C PHE A 344 -0.29 11.25 -7.21
N ALA A 345 0.83 11.51 -7.87
CA ALA A 345 0.84 11.95 -9.27
C ALA A 345 0.62 10.79 -10.27
N SER A 346 0.73 9.54 -9.82
CA SER A 346 0.39 8.36 -10.62
C SER A 346 -1.13 8.28 -10.87
N PRO A 347 -1.57 7.59 -11.94
CA PRO A 347 -2.99 7.41 -12.20
C PRO A 347 -3.73 6.75 -11.02
N PRO A 348 -4.97 7.12 -10.74
CA PRO A 348 -5.79 6.47 -9.73
C PRO A 348 -6.00 4.97 -10.05
N ALA A 349 -6.03 4.12 -9.02
CA ALA A 349 -6.16 2.67 -9.22
C ALA A 349 -7.48 2.30 -9.91
N GLU A 350 -8.58 2.99 -9.59
CA GLU A 350 -9.92 2.76 -10.17
C GLU A 350 -9.96 3.02 -11.69
N THR A 351 -9.19 3.97 -12.21
CA THR A 351 -9.10 4.25 -13.66
C THR A 351 -8.31 3.17 -14.41
N LEU A 352 -7.36 2.53 -13.73
CA LEU A 352 -6.58 1.43 -14.29
C LEU A 352 -7.36 0.11 -14.28
N ILE A 353 -8.23 -0.10 -13.27
CA ILE A 353 -9.08 -1.28 -13.16
C ILE A 353 -10.15 -1.22 -14.25
N GLY A 354 -10.26 -2.29 -15.06
CA GLY A 354 -11.14 -2.35 -16.24
C GLY A 354 -10.50 -1.89 -17.55
N ALA A 355 -9.39 -1.13 -17.50
CA ALA A 355 -8.62 -0.87 -18.71
C ALA A 355 -7.92 -2.17 -19.17
N PRO A 356 -7.78 -2.44 -20.49
CA PRO A 356 -7.02 -3.59 -20.95
C PRO A 356 -5.59 -3.51 -20.39
N PRO A 357 -4.99 -4.64 -19.94
CA PRO A 357 -3.60 -4.62 -19.52
C PRO A 357 -2.73 -4.25 -20.71
N ASP A 358 -1.71 -3.43 -20.46
CA ASP A 358 -0.69 -3.17 -21.45
C ASP A 358 -0.08 -4.49 -21.97
N PRO A 359 0.16 -4.62 -23.26
CA PRO A 359 0.78 -5.81 -23.80
C PRO A 359 2.14 -6.05 -23.12
N PRO A 360 2.52 -7.31 -22.84
CA PRO A 360 3.78 -7.64 -22.21
C PRO A 360 4.95 -6.98 -22.93
N ALA A 361 5.95 -6.51 -22.18
CA ALA A 361 7.05 -5.67 -22.69
C ALA A 361 7.75 -6.24 -23.96
N ARG A 362 7.73 -7.57 -24.16
CA ARG A 362 8.22 -8.22 -25.40
C ARG A 362 7.34 -7.90 -26.62
N GLN A 363 6.04 -7.69 -26.47
CA GLN A 363 5.15 -7.26 -27.55
C GLN A 363 5.28 -5.75 -27.82
N GLN A 364 5.46 -4.93 -26.78
CA GLN A 364 5.74 -3.50 -26.94
C GLN A 364 7.05 -3.27 -27.69
N ALA A 365 8.11 -4.04 -27.39
CA ALA A 365 9.37 -3.97 -28.12
C ALA A 365 9.22 -4.41 -29.59
N ARG A 366 8.39 -5.43 -29.89
CA ARG A 366 8.07 -5.84 -31.27
C ARG A 366 7.27 -4.77 -32.01
N HIS A 367 6.25 -4.18 -31.38
CA HIS A 367 5.47 -3.11 -32.00
C HIS A 367 6.28 -1.83 -32.20
N ALA A 368 7.15 -1.47 -31.23
CA ALA A 368 8.08 -0.35 -31.38
C ALA A 368 9.13 -0.60 -32.49
N GLY A 369 9.62 -1.85 -32.61
CA GLY A 369 10.51 -2.26 -33.70
C GLY A 369 9.81 -2.22 -35.06
N GLN A 370 8.58 -2.68 -35.18
CA GLN A 370 7.78 -2.64 -36.40
C GLN A 370 7.41 -1.19 -36.78
N ALA A 371 7.09 -0.33 -35.80
CA ALA A 371 6.81 1.09 -36.06
C ALA A 371 8.06 1.83 -36.56
N ARG A 372 9.24 1.56 -35.98
CA ARG A 372 10.52 2.11 -36.47
C ARG A 372 10.90 1.59 -37.87
N SER A 373 10.63 0.30 -38.16
CA SER A 373 10.85 -0.26 -39.47
C SER A 373 9.96 0.40 -40.54
N ARG A 374 8.66 0.55 -40.25
CA ARG A 374 7.72 1.26 -41.16
C ARG A 374 8.13 2.70 -41.41
N ALA A 375 8.50 3.45 -40.34
CA ALA A 375 8.95 4.82 -40.48
C ALA A 375 10.26 4.94 -41.31
N ALA A 376 11.16 3.95 -41.19
CA ALA A 376 12.38 3.91 -41.99
C ALA A 376 12.08 3.55 -43.47
N ASP A 377 11.10 2.66 -43.72
CA ASP A 377 10.67 2.31 -45.07
C ASP A 377 9.92 3.48 -45.76
N ASP A 378 9.07 4.18 -45.03
CA ASP A 378 8.39 5.39 -45.49
C ASP A 378 9.40 6.54 -45.82
N ALA A 379 10.42 6.70 -44.98
CA ALA A 379 11.49 7.69 -45.25
C ALA A 379 12.33 7.31 -46.50
N ARG A 380 12.59 6.00 -46.73
CA ARG A 380 13.27 5.54 -47.94
C ARG A 380 12.40 5.69 -49.19
N ALA A 381 11.10 5.49 -49.07
CA ALA A 381 10.13 5.68 -50.15
C ALA A 381 10.07 7.17 -50.57
N CYS A 382 9.99 8.09 -49.56
CA CYS A 382 10.04 9.51 -49.82
C CYS A 382 11.37 9.98 -50.48
N ALA A 383 12.51 9.41 -50.05
CA ALA A 383 13.81 9.74 -50.64
C ALA A 383 13.95 9.26 -52.10
N ARG A 384 13.30 8.16 -52.50
CA ARG A 384 13.27 7.70 -53.89
C ARG A 384 12.40 8.55 -54.76
N ILE A 385 11.29 9.10 -54.28
CA ILE A 385 10.39 9.98 -55.03
C ILE A 385 11.05 11.37 -55.23
N GLY A 386 11.84 11.85 -54.26
CA GLY A 386 12.59 13.12 -54.33
C GLY A 386 13.80 13.05 -55.30
N GLY A 387 14.41 11.86 -55.49
CA GLY A 387 15.58 11.71 -56.38
C GLY A 387 15.25 11.63 -57.85
N ASP A 388 13.99 11.34 -58.24
CA ASP A 388 13.55 11.23 -59.64
C ASP A 388 13.09 12.57 -60.24
N LEU A 389 12.99 13.64 -59.44
CA LEU A 389 12.59 14.98 -59.91
C LEU A 389 13.76 15.90 -60.31
N ASP A 390 15.02 15.51 -59.98
CA ASP A 390 16.19 16.37 -60.22
C ASP A 390 17.00 15.96 -61.48
N SER A 391 16.54 14.94 -62.24
CA SER A 391 17.24 14.47 -63.44
C SER A 391 16.52 14.80 -64.76
N ARG A 392 15.51 15.68 -64.75
CA ARG A 392 14.86 16.15 -66.02
C ARG A 392 14.72 17.67 -66.01
N GLN A 393 15.80 18.37 -66.33
CA GLN A 393 15.89 19.68 -67.05
C GLN A 393 17.36 20.06 -67.15
N LEU A 394 17.95 20.02 -68.40
CA LEU A 394 17.99 21.15 -69.30
C LEU A 394 18.60 20.70 -70.66
N PRO A 395 18.18 21.28 -71.77
CA PRO A 395 18.81 21.07 -73.07
C PRO A 395 20.13 21.82 -73.22
#